data_351f48731a4a6c9f92fd4656941d1f3f
#
_entry.id   351f48731a4a6c9f92fd4656941d1f3f
#
_cell.length_a   1.000
_cell.length_b   1.000
_cell.length_c   1.000
_cell.angle_alpha   90.00
_cell.angle_beta   90.00
_cell.angle_gamma   90.00
#
_symmetry.space_group_name_H-M   'P 1'
#
loop_
_entity.id
_entity.type
_entity.pdbx_description
1 polymer ?
#
loop_
_entity_poly.entity_id
_entity_poly.type
_entity_poly.pdbx_seq_one_letter_code
_entity_poly.pdbx_strand_id
1 'polypeptide(L)'
;DYGIGASENTSAKGKVLGAGYEPYIMAFFIGLYSNKKLQLSEYSEDLKVLGQPIDKWGNLDSKKFRHAYSSLRSYIFIALVAKTEIDWIALDKGDIKVSTVVTSLIETMEEYANYGFSVMEEKLKADPSYFFSHRSFLDIFLQLTKKQSDIFIGDEEPEEL
;
A
#
# COMPACT_ATOMS: atom_id res chain seq x y z
N ASP A 1 -14.69 11.63 0.36
CA ASP A 1 -13.97 12.51 -0.58
C ASP A 1 -12.84 13.26 0.12
N TYR A 2 -11.69 12.59 0.26
CA TYR A 2 -10.46 13.17 0.82
C TYR A 2 -9.52 13.75 -0.25
N GLY A 3 -10.01 13.91 -1.47
CA GLY A 3 -9.26 14.39 -2.63
C GLY A 3 -9.98 15.51 -3.36
N ILE A 4 -9.23 16.21 -4.10
CA ILE A 4 -9.47 17.26 -5.09
C ILE A 4 -10.96 17.49 -5.46
N GLY A 5 -11.50 18.66 -5.11
CA GLY A 5 -12.79 19.16 -5.65
C GLY A 5 -13.86 19.52 -4.63
N ALA A 6 -13.54 19.53 -3.36
CA ALA A 6 -14.45 19.94 -2.30
C ALA A 6 -14.25 21.41 -1.92
N SER A 7 -15.28 22.03 -1.34
CA SER A 7 -15.28 23.42 -0.85
C SER A 7 -14.02 23.79 -0.06
N GLU A 8 -13.69 25.09 0.08
CA GLU A 8 -12.49 25.57 0.78
C GLU A 8 -12.24 24.93 2.14
N ASN A 9 -13.29 24.59 2.90
CA ASN A 9 -13.19 23.91 4.18
C ASN A 9 -12.77 22.44 4.07
N THR A 10 -13.15 21.74 3.00
CA THR A 10 -12.76 20.34 2.73
C THR A 10 -11.37 20.31 2.11
N SER A 11 -11.00 21.31 1.35
CA SER A 11 -9.66 21.49 0.78
C SER A 11 -8.57 21.66 1.84
N ALA A 12 -8.89 22.30 2.97
CA ALA A 12 -7.95 22.41 4.10
C ALA A 12 -7.73 21.07 4.82
N LYS A 13 -8.75 20.25 4.91
CA LYS A 13 -8.72 18.92 5.56
C LYS A 13 -8.10 17.83 4.67
N GLY A 14 -8.22 17.96 3.35
CA GLY A 14 -7.68 16.99 2.39
C GLY A 14 -6.21 17.18 2.00
N LYS A 15 -5.49 18.14 2.60
CA LYS A 15 -4.10 18.46 2.23
C LYS A 15 -3.06 17.41 2.66
N VAL A 16 -3.42 16.46 3.51
CA VAL A 16 -2.50 15.40 3.94
C VAL A 16 -2.14 14.49 2.76
N LEU A 17 -3.11 14.16 1.92
CA LEU A 17 -2.92 13.36 0.72
C LEU A 17 -3.03 14.26 -0.51
N GLY A 18 -2.03 14.24 -1.37
CA GLY A 18 -1.95 15.17 -2.49
C GLY A 18 -2.42 14.61 -3.82
N ALA A 19 -2.50 13.29 -3.97
CA ALA A 19 -2.94 12.62 -5.18
C ALA A 19 -3.75 11.37 -4.84
N GLY A 20 -4.67 10.96 -5.74
CA GLY A 20 -5.55 9.83 -5.51
C GLY A 20 -4.85 8.48 -5.35
N TYR A 21 -3.63 8.34 -5.87
CA TYR A 21 -2.82 7.13 -5.72
C TYR A 21 -2.08 7.04 -4.36
N GLU A 22 -1.90 8.16 -3.64
CA GLU A 22 -1.20 8.14 -2.34
C GLU A 22 -1.91 7.25 -1.30
N PRO A 23 -3.25 7.31 -1.12
CA PRO A 23 -3.95 6.37 -0.24
C PRO A 23 -3.75 4.92 -0.64
N TYR A 24 -3.71 4.63 -1.94
CA TYR A 24 -3.48 3.28 -2.45
C TYR A 24 -2.08 2.77 -2.08
N ILE A 25 -1.05 3.60 -2.26
CA ILE A 25 0.32 3.27 -1.84
C ILE A 25 0.39 3.02 -0.34
N MET A 26 -0.24 3.87 0.47
CA MET A 26 -0.28 3.70 1.92
C MET A 26 -1.00 2.40 2.31
N ALA A 27 -2.13 2.09 1.69
CA ALA A 27 -2.85 0.84 1.88
C ALA A 27 -1.97 -0.37 1.50
N PHE A 28 -1.32 -0.34 0.35
CA PHE A 28 -0.38 -1.38 -0.07
C PHE A 28 0.71 -1.64 0.99
N PHE A 29 1.36 -0.60 1.48
CA PHE A 29 2.39 -0.77 2.51
C PHE A 29 1.83 -1.24 3.86
N ILE A 30 0.63 -0.80 4.26
CA ILE A 30 -0.04 -1.32 5.46
C ILE A 30 -0.26 -2.83 5.33
N GLY A 31 -0.79 -3.31 4.21
CA GLY A 31 -0.97 -4.73 3.95
C GLY A 31 0.36 -5.49 3.94
N LEU A 32 1.36 -4.95 3.24
CA LEU A 32 2.69 -5.53 3.12
C LEU A 32 3.38 -5.70 4.50
N TYR A 33 3.41 -4.64 5.32
CA TYR A 33 3.99 -4.68 6.67
C TYR A 33 3.16 -5.54 7.64
N SER A 34 1.86 -5.67 7.42
CA SER A 34 1.02 -6.62 8.17
C SER A 34 1.22 -8.06 7.72
N ASN A 35 1.91 -8.29 6.60
CA ASN A 35 2.02 -9.57 5.90
C ASN A 35 0.64 -10.24 5.67
N LYS A 36 -0.36 -9.43 5.31
CA LYS A 36 -1.74 -9.87 5.13
C LYS A 36 -2.29 -9.39 3.80
N LYS A 37 -2.96 -10.31 3.12
CA LYS A 37 -3.65 -10.11 1.85
C LYS A 37 -5.15 -10.29 2.03
N LEU A 38 -5.95 -9.57 1.26
CA LEU A 38 -7.38 -9.77 1.15
C LEU A 38 -7.72 -9.85 -0.34
N GLN A 39 -8.23 -11.01 -0.76
CA GLN A 39 -8.61 -11.24 -2.15
C GLN A 39 -9.66 -10.23 -2.60
N LEU A 40 -9.57 -9.81 -3.85
CA LEU A 40 -10.60 -9.00 -4.47
C LEU A 40 -11.84 -9.87 -4.70
N SER A 41 -13.01 -9.34 -4.34
CA SER A 41 -14.26 -9.99 -4.70
C SER A 41 -14.46 -9.89 -6.22
N GLU A 42 -14.70 -11.03 -6.88
CA GLU A 42 -14.98 -11.09 -8.31
C GLU A 42 -16.24 -10.27 -8.71
N TYR A 43 -17.09 -9.94 -7.75
CA TYR A 43 -18.37 -9.25 -7.93
C TYR A 43 -18.38 -7.82 -7.36
N SER A 44 -17.20 -7.21 -7.15
CA SER A 44 -17.17 -5.82 -6.69
C SER A 44 -17.53 -4.88 -7.84
N GLU A 45 -18.79 -4.41 -7.87
CA GLU A 45 -19.27 -3.38 -8.80
C GLU A 45 -18.60 -2.02 -8.58
N ASP A 46 -17.86 -1.85 -7.47
CA ASP A 46 -17.24 -0.59 -7.04
C ASP A 46 -15.75 -0.47 -7.42
N LEU A 47 -15.26 -1.27 -8.34
CA LEU A 47 -13.87 -1.17 -8.82
C LEU A 47 -13.64 0.19 -9.48
N LYS A 48 -12.73 0.97 -8.92
CA LYS A 48 -12.33 2.27 -9.48
C LYS A 48 -10.91 2.18 -10.04
N VAL A 49 -10.77 2.58 -11.29
CA VAL A 49 -9.45 2.73 -11.90
C VAL A 49 -8.73 3.91 -11.26
N LEU A 50 -7.49 3.67 -10.79
CA LEU A 50 -6.61 4.75 -10.38
C LEU A 50 -6.25 5.60 -11.59
N GLY A 51 -6.63 6.87 -11.57
CA GLY A 51 -6.53 7.78 -12.71
C GLY A 51 -5.12 8.13 -13.16
N GLN A 52 -4.07 7.63 -12.47
CA GLN A 52 -2.68 7.87 -12.86
C GLN A 52 -1.91 6.56 -13.00
N PRO A 53 -1.22 6.35 -14.14
CA PRO A 53 -0.37 5.19 -14.34
C PRO A 53 0.81 5.18 -13.37
N ILE A 54 1.28 3.99 -13.02
CA ILE A 54 2.32 3.77 -11.99
C ILE A 54 3.65 4.47 -12.32
N ASP A 55 3.94 4.71 -13.59
CA ASP A 55 5.14 5.42 -14.04
C ASP A 55 5.15 6.91 -13.62
N LYS A 56 4.00 7.45 -13.24
CA LYS A 56 3.83 8.83 -12.74
C LYS A 56 3.79 8.93 -11.22
N TRP A 57 3.75 7.79 -10.53
CA TRP A 57 3.71 7.80 -9.06
C TRP A 57 5.02 8.33 -8.48
N GLY A 58 4.90 9.15 -7.46
CA GLY A 58 6.06 9.78 -6.81
C GLY A 58 6.62 10.99 -7.56
N ASN A 59 6.13 11.32 -8.76
CA ASN A 59 6.48 12.56 -9.44
C ASN A 59 5.62 13.71 -8.88
N LEU A 60 6.27 14.62 -8.16
CA LEU A 60 5.64 15.76 -7.49
C LEU A 60 6.13 17.11 -8.04
N ASP A 61 6.77 17.13 -9.21
CA ASP A 61 7.39 18.33 -9.80
C ASP A 61 6.41 19.50 -9.97
N SER A 62 5.12 19.21 -10.11
CA SER A 62 4.06 20.21 -10.20
C SER A 62 3.54 20.73 -8.86
N LYS A 63 3.98 20.15 -7.72
CA LYS A 63 3.44 20.47 -6.39
C LYS A 63 4.48 21.16 -5.52
N LYS A 64 4.28 22.47 -5.33
CA LYS A 64 5.11 23.27 -4.41
C LYS A 64 5.15 22.61 -3.01
N PHE A 65 6.33 22.58 -2.42
CA PHE A 65 6.60 22.07 -1.06
C PHE A 65 6.53 20.55 -0.86
N ARG A 66 6.52 19.74 -1.93
CA ARG A 66 6.63 18.29 -1.83
C ARG A 66 7.91 17.80 -2.50
N HIS A 67 8.55 16.82 -1.89
CA HIS A 67 9.71 16.15 -2.47
C HIS A 67 9.25 14.97 -3.34
N ALA A 68 9.88 14.81 -4.50
CA ALA A 68 9.65 13.65 -5.35
C ALA A 68 10.20 12.38 -4.68
N TYR A 69 9.45 11.28 -4.79
CA TYR A 69 9.84 9.98 -4.28
C TYR A 69 10.41 9.12 -5.42
N SER A 70 11.58 9.51 -5.92
CA SER A 70 12.19 8.87 -7.11
C SER A 70 12.37 7.36 -6.97
N SER A 71 12.67 6.87 -5.77
CA SER A 71 12.89 5.45 -5.49
C SER A 71 11.61 4.66 -5.15
N LEU A 72 10.45 5.31 -5.03
CA LEU A 72 9.21 4.67 -4.60
C LEU A 72 8.84 3.46 -5.47
N ARG A 73 8.91 3.62 -6.78
CA ARG A 73 8.57 2.55 -7.74
C ARG A 73 9.50 1.34 -7.61
N SER A 74 10.80 1.60 -7.39
CA SER A 74 11.78 0.54 -7.17
C SER A 74 11.47 -0.24 -5.89
N TYR A 75 11.10 0.44 -4.81
CA TYR A 75 10.71 -0.22 -3.56
C TYR A 75 9.44 -1.06 -3.72
N ILE A 76 8.41 -0.54 -4.39
CA ILE A 76 7.18 -1.28 -4.68
C ILE A 76 7.51 -2.52 -5.50
N PHE A 77 8.29 -2.38 -6.58
CA PHE A 77 8.65 -3.48 -7.45
C PHE A 77 9.44 -4.57 -6.72
N ILE A 78 10.47 -4.21 -5.95
CA ILE A 78 11.27 -5.16 -5.17
C ILE A 78 10.39 -5.90 -4.16
N ALA A 79 9.50 -5.19 -3.46
CA ALA A 79 8.57 -5.80 -2.51
C ALA A 79 7.62 -6.79 -3.18
N LEU A 80 7.08 -6.45 -4.36
CA LEU A 80 6.19 -7.31 -5.11
C LEU A 80 6.92 -8.57 -5.61
N VAL A 81 8.13 -8.42 -6.16
CA VAL A 81 8.95 -9.56 -6.59
C VAL A 81 9.25 -10.50 -5.41
N ALA A 82 9.54 -9.96 -4.23
CA ALA A 82 9.80 -10.75 -3.03
C ALA A 82 8.56 -11.45 -2.44
N LYS A 83 7.36 -10.98 -2.77
CA LYS A 83 6.08 -11.46 -2.19
C LYS A 83 5.20 -12.21 -3.19
N THR A 84 5.59 -12.27 -4.46
CA THR A 84 4.87 -13.00 -5.50
C THR A 84 5.65 -14.26 -5.86
N GLU A 85 4.96 -15.39 -5.90
CA GLU A 85 5.56 -16.64 -6.36
C GLU A 85 5.70 -16.60 -7.88
N ILE A 86 6.93 -16.48 -8.37
CA ILE A 86 7.25 -16.40 -9.79
C ILE A 86 8.20 -17.56 -10.13
N ASP A 87 7.82 -18.36 -11.10
CA ASP A 87 8.73 -19.34 -11.69
C ASP A 87 9.70 -18.67 -12.67
N TRP A 88 10.84 -18.22 -12.12
CA TRP A 88 11.88 -17.53 -12.87
C TRP A 88 12.51 -18.42 -13.94
N ILE A 89 12.55 -19.75 -13.73
CA ILE A 89 13.10 -20.69 -14.68
C ILE A 89 12.17 -20.83 -15.88
N ALA A 90 10.87 -20.96 -15.64
CA ALA A 90 9.87 -21.01 -16.70
C ALA A 90 9.81 -19.69 -17.49
N LEU A 91 10.00 -18.54 -16.81
CA LEU A 91 10.10 -17.25 -17.47
C LEU A 91 11.33 -17.15 -18.39
N ASP A 92 12.50 -17.56 -17.90
CA ASP A 92 13.76 -17.53 -18.67
C ASP A 92 13.70 -18.45 -19.90
N LYS A 93 13.07 -19.63 -19.75
CA LYS A 93 12.84 -20.56 -20.86
C LYS A 93 11.77 -20.12 -21.86
N GLY A 94 10.99 -19.09 -21.53
CA GLY A 94 9.85 -18.65 -22.33
C GLY A 94 8.59 -19.50 -22.20
N ASP A 95 8.52 -20.40 -21.21
CA ASP A 95 7.34 -21.23 -20.92
C ASP A 95 6.18 -20.40 -20.36
N ILE A 96 6.50 -19.30 -19.66
CA ILE A 96 5.53 -18.29 -19.22
C ILE A 96 5.85 -16.93 -19.85
N LYS A 97 4.80 -16.14 -20.10
CA LYS A 97 4.95 -14.82 -20.70
C LYS A 97 5.24 -13.76 -19.63
N VAL A 98 6.02 -12.74 -19.98
CA VAL A 98 6.24 -11.57 -19.10
C VAL A 98 4.92 -10.93 -18.67
N SER A 99 3.92 -10.87 -19.57
CA SER A 99 2.59 -10.34 -19.23
C SER A 99 1.91 -11.11 -18.11
N THR A 100 2.06 -12.43 -18.05
CA THR A 100 1.52 -13.26 -16.96
C THR A 100 2.15 -12.88 -15.62
N VAL A 101 3.49 -12.73 -15.61
CA VAL A 101 4.22 -12.29 -14.40
C VAL A 101 3.75 -10.89 -13.96
N VAL A 102 3.61 -9.97 -14.91
CA VAL A 102 3.10 -8.61 -14.60
C VAL A 102 1.70 -8.66 -14.00
N THR A 103 0.81 -9.50 -14.53
CA THR A 103 -0.53 -9.68 -13.97
C THR A 103 -0.46 -10.18 -12.53
N SER A 104 0.35 -11.20 -12.24
CA SER A 104 0.51 -11.73 -10.87
C SER A 104 1.09 -10.70 -9.90
N LEU A 105 2.01 -9.84 -10.35
CA LEU A 105 2.53 -8.73 -9.54
C LEU A 105 1.44 -7.69 -9.22
N ILE A 106 0.59 -7.37 -10.19
CA ILE A 106 -0.52 -6.43 -10.00
C ILE A 106 -1.55 -7.02 -9.03
N GLU A 107 -1.95 -8.27 -9.21
CA GLU A 107 -2.88 -8.97 -8.31
C GLU A 107 -2.34 -8.99 -6.88
N THR A 108 -1.06 -9.33 -6.69
CA THR A 108 -0.40 -9.28 -5.38
C THR A 108 -0.45 -7.88 -4.77
N MET A 109 -0.22 -6.84 -5.57
CA MET A 109 -0.28 -5.46 -5.10
C MET A 109 -1.70 -5.07 -4.66
N GLU A 110 -2.69 -5.45 -5.46
CA GLU A 110 -4.10 -5.17 -5.19
C GLU A 110 -4.61 -5.90 -3.94
N GLU A 111 -4.22 -7.16 -3.74
CA GLU A 111 -4.58 -7.94 -2.54
C GLU A 111 -4.02 -7.32 -1.26
N TYR A 112 -2.75 -6.88 -1.28
CA TYR A 112 -2.16 -6.16 -0.14
C TYR A 112 -2.83 -4.82 0.10
N ALA A 113 -3.09 -4.06 -0.96
CA ALA A 113 -3.77 -2.77 -0.85
C ALA A 113 -5.21 -2.95 -0.33
N ASN A 114 -5.92 -3.99 -0.77
CA ASN A 114 -7.28 -4.29 -0.30
C ASN A 114 -7.32 -4.53 1.21
N TYR A 115 -6.37 -5.32 1.75
CA TYR A 115 -6.23 -5.46 3.20
C TYR A 115 -5.91 -4.13 3.88
N GLY A 116 -4.99 -3.36 3.35
CA GLY A 116 -4.63 -2.06 3.89
C GLY A 116 -5.80 -1.07 3.91
N PHE A 117 -6.65 -1.08 2.88
CA PHE A 117 -7.87 -0.29 2.85
C PHE A 117 -8.86 -0.71 3.94
N SER A 118 -9.01 -2.01 4.22
CA SER A 118 -9.85 -2.47 5.32
C SER A 118 -9.38 -1.93 6.67
N VAL A 119 -8.06 -1.91 6.91
CA VAL A 119 -7.47 -1.29 8.12
C VAL A 119 -7.73 0.21 8.17
N MET A 120 -7.58 0.91 7.05
CA MET A 120 -7.86 2.35 6.97
C MET A 120 -9.35 2.64 7.21
N GLU A 121 -10.24 1.82 6.69
CA GLU A 121 -11.67 1.93 6.90
C GLU A 121 -12.06 1.76 8.37
N GLU A 122 -11.47 0.77 9.06
CA GLU A 122 -11.67 0.57 10.50
C GLU A 122 -11.27 1.81 11.31
N LYS A 123 -10.12 2.43 10.96
CA LYS A 123 -9.68 3.67 11.62
C LYS A 123 -10.65 4.81 11.38
N LEU A 124 -11.17 4.97 10.16
CA LEU A 124 -12.16 5.99 9.82
C LEU A 124 -13.51 5.77 10.49
N LYS A 125 -13.94 4.51 10.66
CA LYS A 125 -15.16 4.17 11.39
C LYS A 125 -15.05 4.52 12.88
N ALA A 126 -13.86 4.31 13.46
CA ALA A 126 -13.58 4.66 14.85
C ALA A 126 -13.44 6.18 15.07
N ASP A 127 -12.76 6.86 14.15
CA ASP A 127 -12.58 8.32 14.17
C ASP A 127 -12.57 8.87 12.73
N PRO A 128 -13.64 9.53 12.27
CA PRO A 128 -13.72 10.11 10.94
C PRO A 128 -12.65 11.18 10.64
N SER A 129 -12.01 11.72 11.67
CA SER A 129 -10.93 12.71 11.54
C SER A 129 -9.52 12.10 11.59
N TYR A 130 -9.41 10.79 11.78
CA TYR A 130 -8.14 10.08 12.00
C TYR A 130 -7.04 10.49 11.00
N PHE A 131 -7.34 10.50 9.71
CA PHE A 131 -6.37 10.83 8.66
C PHE A 131 -6.20 12.34 8.38
N PHE A 132 -6.73 13.21 9.24
CA PHE A 132 -6.44 14.66 9.15
C PHE A 132 -5.09 15.02 9.77
N SER A 133 -4.52 14.12 10.58
CA SER A 133 -3.18 14.27 11.13
C SER A 133 -2.12 13.76 10.16
N HIS A 134 -1.03 14.50 9.99
CA HIS A 134 0.15 14.05 9.24
C HIS A 134 0.85 12.83 9.87
N ARG A 135 0.57 12.53 11.13
CA ARG A 135 1.18 11.42 11.88
C ARG A 135 0.41 10.12 11.77
N SER A 136 -0.84 10.13 11.28
CA SER A 136 -1.73 8.97 11.30
C SER A 136 -1.15 7.74 10.63
N PHE A 137 -0.51 7.89 9.48
CA PHE A 137 0.16 6.78 8.82
C PHE A 137 1.41 6.32 9.58
N LEU A 138 2.20 7.25 10.11
CA LEU A 138 3.37 6.92 10.93
C LEU A 138 2.95 6.11 12.16
N ASP A 139 1.88 6.50 12.82
CA ASP A 139 1.37 5.79 14.01
C ASP A 139 0.91 4.36 13.67
N ILE A 140 0.27 4.15 12.51
CA ILE A 140 -0.06 2.81 12.02
C ILE A 140 1.21 1.97 11.83
N PHE A 141 2.22 2.49 11.12
CA PHE A 141 3.45 1.75 10.86
C PHE A 141 4.24 1.46 12.14
N LEU A 142 4.31 2.39 13.09
CA LEU A 142 4.93 2.15 14.39
C LEU A 142 4.22 1.06 15.20
N GLN A 143 2.88 0.98 15.12
CA GLN A 143 2.12 -0.10 15.75
C GLN A 143 2.41 -1.46 15.09
N LEU A 144 2.52 -1.50 13.75
CA LEU A 144 2.83 -2.73 13.02
C LEU A 144 4.24 -3.24 13.33
N THR A 145 5.23 -2.36 13.38
CA THR A 145 6.62 -2.74 13.69
C THR A 145 6.78 -3.22 15.13
N LYS A 146 6.08 -2.63 16.10
CA LYS A 146 6.07 -3.11 17.48
C LYS A 146 5.51 -4.53 17.60
N LYS A 147 4.37 -4.81 16.93
CA LYS A 147 3.79 -6.16 16.92
C LYS A 147 4.74 -7.21 16.34
N GLN A 148 5.53 -6.85 15.32
CA GLN A 148 6.52 -7.76 14.75
C GLN A 148 7.67 -8.02 15.72
N SER A 149 8.14 -7.00 16.43
CA SER A 149 9.20 -7.17 17.43
C SER A 149 8.76 -8.08 18.59
N ASP A 150 7.52 -7.92 19.06
CA ASP A 150 6.97 -8.73 20.16
C ASP A 150 6.82 -10.21 19.76
N ILE A 151 6.57 -10.51 18.49
CA ILE A 151 6.49 -11.89 17.98
C ILE A 151 7.89 -12.52 17.95
N PHE A 152 8.92 -11.79 17.51
CA PHE A 152 10.29 -12.29 17.44
C PHE A 152 10.92 -12.54 18.82
N ILE A 153 10.51 -11.81 19.86
CA ILE A 153 11.02 -11.98 21.22
C ILE A 153 10.29 -13.14 21.93
N GLY A 154 9.08 -13.49 21.53
CA GLY A 154 8.30 -14.58 22.14
C GLY A 154 8.69 -15.99 21.70
N ASP A 155 9.44 -16.15 20.62
CA ASP A 155 9.85 -17.45 20.08
C ASP A 155 11.23 -17.94 20.59
N GLU A 156 11.94 -17.14 21.41
CA GLU A 156 13.17 -17.55 22.07
C GLU A 156 12.91 -17.93 23.54
N GLU A 157 12.23 -19.06 23.80
CA GLU A 157 12.43 -19.75 25.06
C GLU A 157 13.79 -20.46 24.97
N PRO A 158 14.73 -20.19 25.90
CA PRO A 158 15.99 -20.90 25.93
C PRO A 158 15.71 -22.36 26.28
N GLU A 159 16.11 -23.30 25.40
CA GLU A 159 16.21 -24.70 25.74
C GLU A 159 17.12 -24.81 26.97
N GLU A 160 16.54 -25.18 28.12
CA GLU A 160 17.31 -25.55 29.30
C GLU A 160 18.13 -26.82 28.98
N LEU A 161 19.44 -26.70 29.02
CA LEU A 161 20.42 -27.77 28.93
C LEU A 161 20.46 -28.57 30.25
#